data_19a8bbf36eb526b9204e6a3b2b1f899d
#
_entry.id   19a8bbf36eb526b9204e6a3b2b1f899d
#
_cell.length_a   1.000
_cell.length_b   1.000
_cell.length_c   1.000
_cell.angle_alpha   90.00
_cell.angle_beta   90.00
_cell.angle_gamma   90.00
#
_symmetry.space_group_name_H-M   'P 1'
#
loop_
_entity.id
_entity.type
_entity.pdbx_description
1 polymer ?
#
loop_
_entity_poly.entity_id
_entity_poly.type
_entity_poly.pdbx_seq_one_letter_code
_entity_poly.pdbx_strand_id
1 'polypeptide(L)'
;MTYKEARVYLDEMSKYGSVLGLDTIRGLLRELGNPQDDLKFIHIAGTNGKGSVLAYTSTILSEAGYRTGRYVSPTVISYLERIQIDGTWIPEDEFAELTENVKEAIA
;
A
#
# COMPACT_ATOMS: atom_id res chain seq x y z
N MET A 1 -17.11 -5.34 -2.07
CA MET A 1 -16.58 -6.00 -3.27
C MET A 1 -15.71 -7.20 -2.91
N THR A 2 -15.53 -8.12 -3.85
CA THR A 2 -14.59 -9.23 -3.68
C THR A 2 -13.17 -8.79 -4.03
N TYR A 3 -12.20 -9.62 -3.66
CA TYR A 3 -10.81 -9.38 -4.06
C TYR A 3 -10.66 -9.29 -5.59
N LYS A 4 -11.35 -10.18 -6.32
CA LYS A 4 -11.31 -10.17 -7.78
C LYS A 4 -11.86 -8.88 -8.36
N GLU A 5 -12.98 -8.40 -7.82
CA GLU A 5 -13.58 -7.13 -8.23
C GLU A 5 -12.65 -5.95 -7.91
N ALA A 6 -12.01 -5.97 -6.74
CA ALA A 6 -11.05 -4.95 -6.36
C ALA A 6 -9.87 -4.90 -7.34
N ARG A 7 -9.34 -6.06 -7.74
CA ARG A 7 -8.26 -6.14 -8.71
C ARG A 7 -8.66 -5.58 -10.07
N VAL A 8 -9.86 -5.92 -10.54
CA VAL A 8 -10.38 -5.39 -11.80
C VAL A 8 -10.53 -3.88 -11.72
N TYR A 9 -11.08 -3.37 -10.62
CA TYR A 9 -11.24 -1.93 -10.42
C TYR A 9 -9.89 -1.19 -10.50
N LEU A 10 -8.87 -1.69 -9.80
CA LEU A 10 -7.55 -1.06 -9.79
C LEU A 10 -6.88 -1.12 -11.17
N ASP A 11 -7.02 -2.23 -11.87
CA ASP A 11 -6.47 -2.37 -13.21
C ASP A 11 -7.12 -1.38 -14.19
N GLU A 12 -8.42 -1.15 -14.07
CA GLU A 12 -9.11 -0.16 -14.88
C GLU A 12 -8.69 1.26 -14.54
N MET A 13 -8.53 1.56 -13.25
CA MET A 13 -8.09 2.89 -12.83
C MET A 13 -6.69 3.21 -13.34
N SER A 14 -5.81 2.23 -13.47
CA SER A 14 -4.46 2.45 -13.99
C SER A 14 -4.45 2.90 -15.45
N LYS A 15 -5.50 2.63 -16.20
CA LYS A 15 -5.63 3.05 -17.61
C LYS A 15 -5.81 4.55 -17.78
N TYR A 16 -6.23 5.26 -16.73
CA TYR A 16 -6.39 6.71 -16.78
C TYR A 16 -5.07 7.46 -16.64
N GLY A 17 -3.97 6.73 -16.44
CA GLY A 17 -2.63 7.31 -16.34
C GLY A 17 -2.35 7.93 -14.98
N SER A 18 -1.27 8.70 -14.96
CA SER A 18 -0.81 9.36 -13.73
C SER A 18 -0.96 10.86 -13.85
N VAL A 19 -1.31 11.50 -12.72
CA VAL A 19 -1.36 12.96 -12.62
C VAL A 19 -0.11 13.42 -11.87
N LEU A 20 0.60 14.40 -12.43
CA LEU A 20 1.79 14.96 -11.79
C LEU A 20 1.40 15.84 -10.60
N GLY A 21 2.24 15.83 -9.56
CA GLY A 21 2.03 16.61 -8.35
C GLY A 21 1.29 15.85 -7.27
N LEU A 22 1.03 16.55 -6.16
CA LEU A 22 0.48 15.94 -4.96
C LEU A 22 -0.95 16.37 -4.61
N ASP A 23 -1.52 17.31 -5.36
CA ASP A 23 -2.83 17.88 -5.00
C ASP A 23 -3.95 16.83 -5.03
N THR A 24 -3.97 15.98 -6.05
CA THR A 24 -4.97 14.93 -6.20
C THR A 24 -4.91 13.93 -5.06
N ILE A 25 -3.72 13.43 -4.73
CA ILE A 25 -3.55 12.46 -3.64
C ILE A 25 -3.84 13.09 -2.27
N ARG A 26 -3.48 14.35 -2.08
CA ARG A 26 -3.81 15.06 -0.84
C ARG A 26 -5.31 15.21 -0.66
N GLY A 27 -6.04 15.49 -1.74
CA GLY A 27 -7.49 15.56 -1.72
C GLY A 27 -8.12 14.23 -1.33
N LEU A 28 -7.66 13.13 -1.94
CA LEU A 28 -8.14 11.79 -1.61
C LEU A 28 -7.83 11.42 -0.15
N LEU A 29 -6.62 11.71 0.31
CA LEU A 29 -6.24 11.41 1.70
C LEU A 29 -7.10 12.17 2.70
N ARG A 30 -7.48 13.42 2.41
CA ARG A 30 -8.40 14.18 3.26
C ARG A 30 -9.76 13.51 3.38
N GLU A 31 -10.29 12.98 2.28
CA GLU A 31 -11.55 12.24 2.31
C GLU A 31 -11.45 10.95 3.13
N LEU A 32 -10.25 10.39 3.25
CA LEU A 32 -10.00 9.19 4.05
C LEU A 32 -9.62 9.50 5.50
N GLY A 33 -9.60 10.79 5.90
CA GLY A 33 -9.26 11.19 7.26
C GLY A 33 -7.78 11.39 7.54
N ASN A 34 -6.96 11.59 6.51
CA ASN A 34 -5.51 11.80 6.62
C ASN A 34 -4.79 10.72 7.45
N PRO A 35 -4.94 9.44 7.10
CA PRO A 35 -4.33 8.36 7.88
C PRO A 35 -2.80 8.43 7.93
N GLN A 36 -2.17 9.08 6.94
CA GLN A 36 -0.73 9.23 6.90
C GLN A 36 -0.17 10.09 8.03
N ASP A 37 -0.97 10.97 8.61
CA ASP A 37 -0.50 11.88 9.67
C ASP A 37 -0.22 11.14 10.99
N ASP A 38 -0.81 9.97 11.17
CA ASP A 38 -0.65 9.15 12.37
C ASP A 38 0.50 8.13 12.26
N LEU A 39 1.22 8.14 11.15
CA LEU A 39 2.24 7.14 10.85
C LEU A 39 3.63 7.78 10.70
N LYS A 40 4.65 6.97 10.99
CA LYS A 40 6.04 7.32 10.68
C LYS A 40 6.49 6.45 9.51
N PHE A 41 7.23 7.06 8.58
CA PHE A 41 7.62 6.41 7.35
C PHE A 41 9.13 6.35 7.19
N ILE A 42 9.59 5.24 6.59
CA ILE A 42 10.96 5.10 6.07
C ILE A 42 10.82 4.79 4.58
N HIS A 43 11.31 5.69 3.75
CA HIS A 43 11.27 5.51 2.30
C HIS A 43 12.60 4.95 1.81
N ILE A 44 12.55 3.79 1.14
CA ILE A 44 13.71 3.12 0.59
C ILE A 44 13.60 3.12 -0.92
N ALA A 45 14.57 3.74 -1.58
CA ALA A 45 14.62 3.84 -3.03
C ALA A 45 15.99 3.45 -3.54
N GLY A 46 16.05 3.04 -4.81
CA GLY A 46 17.31 2.66 -5.46
C GLY A 46 17.10 1.65 -6.56
N THR A 47 18.13 1.41 -7.35
CA THR A 47 18.08 0.46 -8.46
C THR A 47 18.37 -0.97 -8.03
N ASN A 48 19.23 -1.14 -7.02
CA ASN A 48 19.64 -2.46 -6.53
C ASN A 48 19.56 -2.51 -5.00
N GLY A 49 19.20 -3.68 -4.45
CA GLY A 49 19.26 -3.94 -3.03
C GLY A 49 18.13 -3.34 -2.19
N LYS A 50 17.23 -2.57 -2.77
CA LYS A 50 16.15 -1.93 -1.99
C LYS A 50 15.24 -2.95 -1.31
N GLY A 51 14.95 -4.07 -1.99
CA GLY A 51 14.12 -5.13 -1.42
C GLY A 51 14.77 -5.78 -0.21
N SER A 52 16.09 -6.02 -0.28
CA SER A 52 16.84 -6.59 0.85
C SER A 52 16.91 -5.62 2.02
N VAL A 53 17.18 -4.35 1.77
CA VAL A 53 17.22 -3.32 2.81
C VAL A 53 15.85 -3.20 3.48
N LEU A 54 14.78 -3.22 2.70
CA LEU A 54 13.42 -3.18 3.23
C LEU A 54 13.13 -4.38 4.14
N ALA A 55 13.51 -5.59 3.70
CA ALA A 55 13.28 -6.80 4.47
C ALA A 55 14.05 -6.78 5.81
N TYR A 56 15.30 -6.38 5.79
CA TYR A 56 16.10 -6.26 7.02
C TYR A 56 15.54 -5.19 7.95
N THR A 57 15.22 -4.01 7.41
CA THR A 57 14.70 -2.89 8.20
C THR A 57 13.37 -3.25 8.86
N SER A 58 12.43 -3.84 8.11
CA SER A 58 11.13 -4.22 8.65
C SER A 58 11.24 -5.32 9.70
N THR A 59 12.15 -6.29 9.51
CA THR A 59 12.38 -7.35 10.48
C THR A 59 12.97 -6.80 11.77
N ILE A 60 13.96 -5.91 11.69
CA ILE A 60 14.56 -5.28 12.86
C ILE A 60 13.51 -4.50 13.66
N LEU A 61 12.66 -3.73 12.98
CA LEU A 61 11.61 -2.96 13.65
C LEU A 61 10.57 -3.86 14.31
N SER A 62 10.15 -4.93 13.65
CA SER A 62 9.21 -5.90 14.23
C SER A 62 9.82 -6.60 15.44
N GLU A 63 11.09 -7.00 15.38
CA GLU A 63 11.78 -7.63 16.51
C GLU A 63 11.96 -6.66 17.67
N ALA A 64 12.05 -5.36 17.39
CA ALA A 64 12.13 -4.33 18.41
C ALA A 64 10.78 -4.01 19.07
N GLY A 65 9.69 -4.66 18.63
CA GLY A 65 8.36 -4.48 19.21
C GLY A 65 7.46 -3.49 18.49
N TYR A 66 7.89 -2.95 17.36
CA TYR A 66 7.04 -2.06 16.57
C TYR A 66 6.10 -2.85 15.67
N ARG A 67 4.88 -2.38 15.53
CA ARG A 67 3.97 -2.87 14.51
C ARG A 67 4.38 -2.25 13.19
N THR A 68 4.82 -3.09 12.25
CA THR A 68 5.47 -2.64 11.04
C THR A 68 4.67 -3.02 9.81
N GLY A 69 4.22 -2.00 9.07
CA GLY A 69 3.66 -2.19 7.74
C GLY A 69 4.74 -1.99 6.69
N ARG A 70 4.64 -2.71 5.57
CA ARG A 70 5.50 -2.44 4.43
C ARG A 70 4.73 -2.50 3.11
N TYR A 71 5.17 -1.67 2.18
CA TYR A 71 4.66 -1.64 0.81
C TYR A 71 5.82 -1.94 -0.12
N VAL A 72 5.65 -2.93 -0.99
CA VAL A 72 6.68 -3.36 -1.93
C VAL A 72 6.14 -3.40 -3.37
N SER A 73 7.02 -3.07 -4.31
CA SER A 73 6.74 -3.13 -5.74
C SER A 73 8.06 -3.27 -6.50
N PRO A 74 8.14 -4.11 -7.53
CA PRO A 74 7.12 -5.04 -8.00
C PRO A 74 6.94 -6.27 -7.09
N THR A 75 5.86 -7.04 -7.32
CA THR A 75 5.62 -8.29 -6.61
C THR A 75 6.05 -9.49 -7.45
N VAL A 76 6.38 -10.60 -6.79
CA VAL A 76 6.91 -11.80 -7.46
C VAL A 76 5.86 -12.91 -7.50
N ILE A 77 5.24 -13.23 -6.35
CA ILE A 77 4.34 -14.37 -6.21
C ILE A 77 2.88 -13.93 -6.31
N SER A 78 2.50 -12.87 -5.61
CA SER A 78 1.13 -12.41 -5.51
C SER A 78 1.06 -10.90 -5.42
N TYR A 79 -0.01 -10.31 -5.94
CA TYR A 79 -0.29 -8.90 -5.78
C TYR A 79 -0.41 -8.51 -4.30
N LEU A 80 -0.88 -9.42 -3.46
CA LEU A 80 -1.03 -9.19 -2.01
C LEU A 80 0.30 -8.96 -1.28
N GLU A 81 1.43 -9.35 -1.88
CA GLU A 81 2.75 -9.06 -1.33
C GLU A 81 3.01 -7.57 -1.16
N ARG A 82 2.33 -6.73 -1.93
CA ARG A 82 2.52 -5.28 -1.90
C ARG A 82 2.27 -4.69 -0.53
N ILE A 83 1.36 -5.26 0.22
CA ILE A 83 0.93 -4.73 1.52
C ILE A 83 1.08 -5.82 2.57
N GLN A 84 1.96 -5.58 3.54
CA GLN A 84 2.23 -6.54 4.60
C GLN A 84 2.25 -5.84 5.95
N ILE A 85 1.73 -6.53 6.97
CA ILE A 85 1.79 -6.09 8.36
C ILE A 85 2.54 -7.17 9.15
N ASP A 86 3.66 -6.79 9.76
CA ASP A 86 4.51 -7.68 10.54
C ASP A 86 4.90 -8.96 9.76
N GLY A 87 5.18 -8.80 8.47
CA GLY A 87 5.61 -9.90 7.60
C GLY A 87 4.49 -10.75 7.03
N THR A 88 3.25 -10.44 7.32
CA THR A 88 2.09 -11.19 6.81
C THR A 88 1.39 -10.40 5.71
N TRP A 89 1.15 -11.05 4.58
CA TRP A 89 0.42 -10.42 3.47
C TRP A 89 -0.98 -10.03 3.91
N ILE A 90 -1.46 -8.90 3.39
CA ILE A 90 -2.84 -8.48 3.62
C ILE A 90 -3.81 -9.56 3.12
N PRO A 91 -4.82 -9.95 3.92
CA PRO A 91 -5.85 -10.89 3.46
C PRO A 91 -6.67 -10.32 2.28
N GLU A 92 -7.17 -11.20 1.43
CA GLU A 92 -7.95 -10.80 0.27
C GLU A 92 -9.17 -9.97 0.62
N ASP A 93 -9.89 -10.34 1.67
CA ASP A 93 -11.09 -9.64 2.12
C ASP A 93 -10.78 -8.25 2.67
N GLU A 94 -9.68 -8.10 3.40
CA GLU A 94 -9.24 -6.78 3.88
C GLU A 94 -8.80 -5.89 2.72
N PHE A 95 -8.09 -6.44 1.74
CA PHE A 95 -7.72 -5.71 0.54
C PHE A 95 -8.96 -5.20 -0.20
N ALA A 96 -9.96 -6.05 -0.35
CA ALA A 96 -11.21 -5.69 -1.00
C ALA A 96 -11.95 -4.58 -0.24
N GLU A 97 -12.02 -4.67 1.08
CA GLU A 97 -12.67 -3.66 1.92
C GLU A 97 -11.98 -2.31 1.82
N LEU A 98 -10.65 -2.28 1.88
CA LEU A 98 -9.88 -1.05 1.76
C LEU A 98 -10.03 -0.43 0.37
N THR A 99 -10.06 -1.26 -0.68
CA THR A 99 -10.28 -0.78 -2.05
C THR A 99 -11.67 -0.15 -2.18
N GLU A 100 -12.68 -0.75 -1.57
CA GLU A 100 -14.03 -0.18 -1.55
C GLU A 100 -14.05 1.18 -0.86
N ASN A 101 -13.37 1.31 0.27
CA ASN A 101 -13.27 2.57 1.00
C ASN A 101 -12.63 3.68 0.16
N VAL A 102 -11.55 3.35 -0.56
CA VAL A 102 -10.89 4.30 -1.45
C VAL A 102 -11.80 4.68 -2.62
N LYS A 103 -12.49 3.72 -3.19
CA LYS A 103 -13.44 3.96 -4.28
C LYS A 103 -14.55 4.92 -3.86
N GLU A 104 -15.10 4.72 -2.68
CA GLU A 104 -16.14 5.60 -2.13
C GLU A 104 -15.59 7.02 -1.90
N ALA A 105 -14.35 7.15 -1.46
CA ALA A 105 -13.73 8.45 -1.25
C ALA A 105 -13.47 9.21 -2.56
N ILE A 106 -13.26 8.50 -3.66
CA ILE A 106 -13.08 9.11 -4.99
C ILE A 106 -14.41 9.63 -5.53
N ALA A 107 -15.48 8.98 -5.23
CA ALA A 107 -16.82 9.39 -5.71
C ALA A 107 -17.35 10.69 -5.01
#